data_42dff8c216f936014da64b17a5e983ac
#
_entry.id   42dff8c216f936014da64b17a5e983ac
#
_cell.length_a   1.000
_cell.length_b   1.000
_cell.length_c   1.000
_cell.angle_alpha   90.00
_cell.angle_beta   90.00
_cell.angle_gamma   90.00
#
_symmetry.space_group_name_H-M   'P 1'
#
loop_
_entity.id
_entity.type
_entity.pdbx_description
1 polymer ?
#
loop_
_entity_poly.entity_id
_entity_poly.type
_entity_poly.pdbx_seq_one_letter_code
_entity_poly.pdbx_strand_id
1 'polypeptide(L)'
;MILIIGGGIGGLALALNLHKAGIPCQIFEAAETIKPLGVGINILPHAMKELSALKLGSDIAATAIETHEVCFYNRFGQHIYTEPRGRFAGYEWPQYSIHRGSLHEILVNAVRERLGPNAF
;
A
#
# COMPACT_ATOMS: atom_id res chain seq x y z
N MET A 1 -22.27 -4.99 11.80
CA MET A 1 -21.39 -3.87 11.39
C MET A 1 -20.06 -3.97 12.10
N ILE A 2 -18.96 -3.91 11.36
CA ILE A 2 -17.62 -3.92 11.93
C ILE A 2 -17.12 -2.48 12.08
N LEU A 3 -16.62 -2.14 13.25
CA LEU A 3 -16.04 -0.82 13.53
C LEU A 3 -14.51 -0.93 13.47
N ILE A 4 -13.90 -0.10 12.65
CA ILE A 4 -12.44 -0.05 12.47
C ILE A 4 -11.93 1.20 13.14
N ILE A 5 -11.05 1.05 14.11
CA ILE A 5 -10.44 2.16 14.82
C ILE A 5 -9.08 2.44 14.22
N GLY A 6 -8.97 3.55 13.53
CA GLY A 6 -7.78 3.99 12.82
C GLY A 6 -7.90 3.90 11.30
N GLY A 7 -7.72 5.04 10.65
CA GLY A 7 -7.73 5.19 9.19
C GLY A 7 -6.35 5.15 8.56
N GLY A 8 -5.45 4.35 9.11
CA GLY A 8 -4.15 4.08 8.51
C GLY A 8 -4.23 3.06 7.38
N ILE A 9 -3.08 2.69 6.83
CA ILE A 9 -2.99 1.73 5.71
C ILE A 9 -3.72 0.43 6.04
N GLY A 10 -3.50 -0.12 7.24
CA GLY A 10 -4.12 -1.37 7.67
C GLY A 10 -5.64 -1.28 7.79
N GLY A 11 -6.15 -0.22 8.43
CA GLY A 11 -7.59 -0.01 8.59
C GLY A 11 -8.31 0.19 7.27
N LEU A 12 -7.72 0.96 6.37
CA LEU A 12 -8.28 1.20 5.04
C LEU A 12 -8.28 -0.06 4.18
N ALA A 13 -7.19 -0.82 4.20
CA ALA A 13 -7.10 -2.09 3.49
C ALA A 13 -8.11 -3.10 4.03
N LEU A 14 -8.30 -3.16 5.35
CA LEU A 14 -9.33 -4.00 5.96
C LEU A 14 -10.73 -3.60 5.48
N ALA A 15 -11.04 -2.31 5.49
CA ALA A 15 -12.34 -1.81 5.03
C ALA A 15 -12.64 -2.19 3.58
N LEU A 16 -11.66 -2.08 2.70
CA LEU A 16 -11.80 -2.46 1.30
C LEU A 16 -12.03 -3.97 1.14
N ASN A 17 -11.34 -4.79 1.93
CA ASN A 17 -11.55 -6.24 1.92
C ASN A 17 -12.93 -6.63 2.47
N LEU A 18 -13.38 -5.99 3.55
CA LEU A 18 -14.71 -6.20 4.10
C LEU A 18 -15.79 -5.80 3.08
N HIS A 19 -15.62 -4.66 2.42
CA HIS A 19 -16.53 -4.23 1.36
C HIS A 19 -16.60 -5.25 0.23
N LYS A 20 -15.46 -5.76 -0.22
CA LYS A 20 -15.40 -6.81 -1.24
C LYS A 20 -16.13 -8.07 -0.81
N ALA A 21 -16.09 -8.40 0.48
CA ALA A 21 -16.81 -9.55 1.06
C ALA A 21 -18.28 -9.26 1.37
N GLY A 22 -18.77 -8.05 1.11
CA GLY A 22 -20.16 -7.67 1.39
C GLY A 22 -20.43 -7.43 2.88
N ILE A 23 -19.40 -7.18 3.68
CA ILE A 23 -19.52 -6.97 5.12
C ILE A 23 -19.49 -5.46 5.42
N PRO A 24 -20.56 -4.89 6.02
CA PRO A 24 -20.59 -3.48 6.36
C PRO A 24 -19.56 -3.12 7.41
N CYS A 25 -18.89 -1.99 7.21
CA CYS A 25 -17.92 -1.49 8.19
C CYS A 25 -17.93 0.04 8.23
N GLN A 26 -17.37 0.59 9.30
CA GLN A 26 -17.16 2.01 9.47
C GLN A 26 -15.79 2.25 10.08
N ILE A 27 -15.10 3.29 9.59
CA ILE A 27 -13.76 3.65 10.04
C ILE A 27 -13.85 4.90 10.91
N PHE A 28 -13.15 4.89 12.03
CA PHE A 28 -12.99 6.04 12.93
C PHE A 28 -11.52 6.42 12.99
N GLU A 29 -11.22 7.67 12.66
CA GLU A 29 -9.86 8.21 12.66
C GLU A 29 -9.78 9.40 13.61
N ALA A 30 -8.78 9.41 14.49
CA ALA A 30 -8.59 10.48 15.47
C ALA A 30 -8.11 11.80 14.84
N ALA A 31 -7.39 11.74 13.74
CA ALA A 31 -6.91 12.94 13.07
C ALA A 31 -8.04 13.63 12.29
N GLU A 32 -8.25 14.92 12.52
CA GLU A 32 -9.26 15.69 11.80
C GLU A 32 -8.92 15.81 10.31
N THR A 33 -7.63 15.95 10.01
CA THR A 33 -7.12 16.03 8.64
C THR A 33 -6.06 14.97 8.43
N ILE A 34 -6.23 14.16 7.39
CA ILE A 34 -5.22 13.19 6.99
C ILE A 34 -4.18 13.90 6.15
N LYS A 35 -2.94 13.91 6.64
CA LYS A 35 -1.81 14.50 5.95
C LYS A 35 -0.97 13.40 5.32
N PRO A 36 -0.43 13.63 4.10
CA PRO A 36 0.47 12.65 3.45
C PRO A 36 1.83 12.68 4.12
N LEU A 37 1.90 12.18 5.36
CA LEU A 37 3.12 12.12 6.15
C LEU A 37 3.86 10.82 5.89
N GLY A 38 5.15 10.86 6.15
CA GLY A 38 5.98 9.68 6.19
C GLY A 38 7.12 9.69 5.20
N VAL A 39 7.72 8.52 5.10
CA VAL A 39 8.89 8.22 4.29
C VAL A 39 8.51 7.27 3.16
N GLY A 40 9.49 6.87 2.37
CA GLY A 40 9.30 5.80 1.40
C GLY A 40 9.10 4.45 2.09
N ILE A 41 8.27 3.62 1.50
CA ILE A 41 8.08 2.23 1.91
C ILE A 41 8.16 1.32 0.69
N ASN A 42 8.43 0.05 0.95
CA ASN A 42 8.39 -0.98 -0.07
C ASN A 42 7.13 -1.81 0.10
N ILE A 43 6.40 -2.00 -1.01
CA ILE A 43 5.27 -2.91 -1.07
C ILE A 43 5.78 -4.20 -1.68
N LEU A 44 5.87 -5.24 -0.85
CA LEU A 44 6.41 -6.53 -1.25
C LEU A 44 5.43 -7.32 -2.12
N PRO A 45 5.89 -8.36 -2.85
CA PRO A 45 5.03 -9.09 -3.78
C PRO A 45 3.76 -9.66 -3.17
N HIS A 46 3.81 -10.18 -1.94
CA HIS A 46 2.61 -10.71 -1.28
C HIS A 46 1.58 -9.63 -0.94
N ALA A 47 2.03 -8.41 -0.63
CA ALA A 47 1.12 -7.28 -0.44
C ALA A 47 0.56 -6.77 -1.77
N MET A 48 1.37 -6.75 -2.82
CA MET A 48 0.89 -6.37 -4.16
C MET A 48 -0.15 -7.33 -4.69
N LYS A 49 -0.05 -8.62 -4.38
CA LYS A 49 -1.09 -9.60 -4.69
C LYS A 49 -2.45 -9.19 -4.11
N GLU A 50 -2.47 -8.83 -2.83
CA GLU A 50 -3.71 -8.43 -2.14
C GLU A 50 -4.24 -7.08 -2.65
N LEU A 51 -3.38 -6.11 -2.87
CA LEU A 51 -3.77 -4.80 -3.39
C LEU A 51 -4.27 -4.89 -4.84
N SER A 52 -3.70 -5.77 -5.64
CA SER A 52 -4.16 -6.04 -7.00
C SER A 52 -5.53 -6.73 -7.01
N ALA A 53 -5.79 -7.62 -6.05
CA ALA A 53 -7.11 -8.23 -5.87
C ALA A 53 -8.18 -7.20 -5.48
N LEU A 54 -7.78 -6.07 -4.86
CA LEU A 54 -8.63 -4.92 -4.59
C LEU A 54 -8.72 -3.95 -5.78
N LYS A 55 -8.10 -4.28 -6.91
CA LYS A 55 -8.05 -3.46 -8.13
C LYS A 55 -7.35 -2.11 -7.94
N LEU A 56 -6.32 -2.10 -7.11
CA LEU A 56 -5.49 -0.90 -6.86
C LEU A 56 -4.11 -0.98 -7.53
N GLY A 57 -3.80 -2.07 -8.20
CA GLY A 57 -2.48 -2.28 -8.79
C GLY A 57 -2.08 -1.22 -9.82
N SER A 58 -3.00 -0.79 -10.68
CA SER A 58 -2.71 0.24 -11.68
C SER A 58 -2.50 1.62 -11.07
N ASP A 59 -3.24 1.98 -10.03
CA ASP A 59 -3.05 3.24 -9.31
C ASP A 59 -1.68 3.29 -8.63
N ILE A 60 -1.28 2.17 -8.03
CA ILE A 60 0.03 2.04 -7.39
C ILE A 60 1.14 2.11 -8.45
N ALA A 61 1.01 1.38 -9.54
CA ALA A 61 2.00 1.37 -10.62
C ALA A 61 2.20 2.76 -11.25
N ALA A 62 1.13 3.57 -11.34
CA ALA A 62 1.20 4.92 -11.87
C ALA A 62 1.97 5.90 -10.98
N THR A 63 2.03 5.63 -9.68
CA THR A 63 2.62 6.53 -8.68
C THR A 63 3.97 6.04 -8.17
N ALA A 64 4.17 4.72 -8.11
CA ALA A 64 5.32 4.08 -7.52
C ALA A 64 6.41 3.74 -8.56
N ILE A 65 7.55 3.31 -8.05
CA ILE A 65 8.66 2.81 -8.86
C ILE A 65 8.78 1.31 -8.63
N GLU A 66 8.79 0.51 -9.69
CA GLU A 66 9.03 -0.92 -9.57
C GLU A 66 10.48 -1.18 -9.17
N THR A 67 10.68 -1.88 -8.06
CA THR A 67 11.99 -2.21 -7.53
C THR A 67 12.53 -3.45 -8.21
N HIS A 68 13.73 -3.32 -8.82
CA HIS A 68 14.41 -4.43 -9.50
C HIS A 68 15.30 -5.20 -8.55
N GLU A 69 16.07 -4.48 -7.73
CA GLU A 69 17.09 -5.07 -6.87
C GLU A 69 17.43 -4.15 -5.71
N VAL A 70 18.02 -4.73 -4.68
CA VAL A 70 18.63 -4.00 -3.57
C VAL A 70 20.12 -4.28 -3.58
N CYS A 71 20.93 -3.22 -3.59
CA CYS A 71 22.38 -3.31 -3.58
C CYS A 71 22.93 -2.80 -2.26
N PHE A 72 23.91 -3.52 -1.73
CA PHE A 72 24.61 -3.16 -0.49
C PHE A 72 26.05 -2.81 -0.79
N TYR A 73 26.50 -1.68 -0.26
CA TYR A 73 27.85 -1.19 -0.41
C TYR A 73 28.43 -0.83 0.95
N ASN A 74 29.75 -0.91 1.09
CA ASN A 74 30.41 -0.40 2.28
C ASN A 74 30.60 1.14 2.19
N ARG A 75 31.15 1.75 3.24
CA ARG A 75 31.39 3.19 3.28
C ARG A 75 32.38 3.70 2.21
N PHE A 76 33.15 2.81 1.58
CA PHE A 76 34.09 3.16 0.53
C PHE A 76 33.50 2.98 -0.88
N GLY A 77 32.20 2.64 -0.98
CA GLY A 77 31.56 2.39 -2.26
C GLY A 77 31.84 1.04 -2.87
N GLN A 78 32.44 0.11 -2.11
CA GLN A 78 32.69 -1.24 -2.59
C GLN A 78 31.41 -2.07 -2.48
N HIS A 79 31.07 -2.76 -3.55
CA HIS A 79 29.89 -3.61 -3.62
C HIS A 79 30.06 -4.84 -2.71
N ILE A 80 29.05 -5.07 -1.85
CA ILE A 80 28.99 -6.23 -0.95
C ILE A 80 28.07 -7.31 -1.54
N TYR A 81 26.82 -6.91 -1.87
CA TYR A 81 25.79 -7.87 -2.26
C TYR A 81 24.67 -7.18 -3.05
N THR A 82 24.12 -7.88 -4.02
CA THR A 82 22.93 -7.48 -4.78
C THR A 82 21.87 -8.56 -4.67
N GLU A 83 20.67 -8.18 -4.30
CA GLU A 83 19.52 -9.08 -4.18
C GLU A 83 18.42 -8.66 -5.16
N PRO A 84 18.00 -9.54 -6.08
CA PRO A 84 16.86 -9.25 -6.95
C PRO A 84 15.57 -9.19 -6.15
N ARG A 85 14.61 -8.37 -6.62
CA ARG A 85 13.34 -8.13 -5.94
C ARG A 85 12.15 -8.28 -6.87
N GLY A 86 11.00 -8.62 -6.29
CA GLY A 86 9.74 -8.72 -7.00
C GLY A 86 9.79 -9.72 -8.14
N ARG A 87 9.31 -9.30 -9.31
CA ARG A 87 9.33 -10.16 -10.52
C ARG A 87 10.73 -10.56 -10.94
N PHE A 88 11.72 -9.74 -10.66
CA PHE A 88 13.13 -10.00 -10.99
C PHE A 88 13.76 -11.04 -10.06
N ALA A 89 13.12 -11.35 -8.92
CA ALA A 89 13.49 -12.44 -8.03
C ALA A 89 12.70 -13.73 -8.32
N GLY A 90 11.84 -13.73 -9.34
CA GLY A 90 11.02 -14.88 -9.72
C GLY A 90 9.63 -14.90 -9.11
N TYR A 91 9.21 -13.84 -8.40
CA TYR A 91 7.86 -13.73 -7.90
C TYR A 91 6.88 -13.35 -9.02
N GLU A 92 5.66 -13.80 -8.90
CA GLU A 92 4.58 -13.47 -9.84
C GLU A 92 4.19 -11.99 -9.78
N TRP A 93 4.29 -11.39 -8.61
CA TRP A 93 3.90 -10.01 -8.33
C TRP A 93 5.11 -9.09 -8.22
N PRO A 94 5.00 -7.82 -8.65
CA PRO A 94 6.09 -6.86 -8.54
C PRO A 94 6.31 -6.42 -7.09
N GLN A 95 7.48 -5.85 -6.83
CA GLN A 95 7.74 -5.04 -5.64
C GLN A 95 7.77 -3.57 -6.06
N TYR A 96 7.11 -2.71 -5.30
CA TYR A 96 7.11 -1.27 -5.55
C TYR A 96 7.71 -0.51 -4.39
N SER A 97 8.46 0.55 -4.72
CA SER A 97 8.86 1.58 -3.77
C SER A 97 7.95 2.79 -3.97
N ILE A 98 7.30 3.23 -2.92
CA ILE A 98 6.31 4.31 -2.97
C ILE A 98 6.44 5.20 -1.74
N HIS A 99 6.09 6.47 -1.87
CA HIS A 99 5.91 7.35 -0.72
C HIS A 99 4.70 6.87 0.09
N ARG A 100 4.88 6.72 1.40
CA ARG A 100 3.84 6.17 2.29
C ARG A 100 2.55 7.00 2.21
N GLY A 101 2.65 8.32 2.18
CA GLY A 101 1.50 9.22 2.06
C GLY A 101 0.74 9.02 0.76
N SER A 102 1.43 8.72 -0.34
CA SER A 102 0.79 8.46 -1.64
C SER A 102 0.00 7.16 -1.61
N LEU A 103 0.54 6.11 -1.00
CA LEU A 103 -0.21 4.86 -0.81
C LEU A 103 -1.45 5.08 0.06
N HIS A 104 -1.30 5.81 1.15
CA HIS A 104 -2.41 6.14 2.04
C HIS A 104 -3.51 6.89 1.29
N GLU A 105 -3.16 7.87 0.48
CA GLU A 105 -4.11 8.63 -0.34
C GLU A 105 -4.86 7.74 -1.34
N ILE A 106 -4.15 6.83 -2.01
CA ILE A 106 -4.78 5.85 -2.92
C ILE A 106 -5.85 5.04 -2.16
N LEU A 107 -5.53 4.57 -0.96
CA LEU A 107 -6.46 3.79 -0.14
C LEU A 107 -7.64 4.64 0.36
N VAL A 108 -7.39 5.86 0.81
CA VAL A 108 -8.46 6.79 1.25
C VAL A 108 -9.44 7.05 0.12
N ASN A 109 -8.92 7.36 -1.06
CA ASN A 109 -9.77 7.63 -2.23
C ASN A 109 -10.60 6.41 -2.61
N ALA A 110 -10.01 5.22 -2.58
CA ALA A 110 -10.73 3.98 -2.87
C ALA A 110 -11.85 3.71 -1.85
N VAL A 111 -11.59 3.94 -0.56
CA VAL A 111 -12.61 3.78 0.49
C VAL A 111 -13.76 4.77 0.28
N ARG A 112 -13.46 6.04 0.07
CA ARG A 112 -14.49 7.06 -0.16
C ARG A 112 -15.32 6.79 -1.39
N GLU A 113 -14.69 6.36 -2.47
CA GLU A 113 -15.37 6.03 -3.71
C GLU A 113 -16.28 4.79 -3.59
N ARG A 114 -15.80 3.74 -2.93
CA ARG A 114 -16.49 2.44 -2.89
C ARG A 114 -17.46 2.30 -1.72
N LEU A 115 -17.12 2.82 -0.56
CA LEU A 115 -17.95 2.72 0.65
C LEU A 115 -18.80 3.97 0.89
N GLY A 116 -18.48 5.06 0.22
CA GLY A 116 -19.17 6.34 0.38
C GLY A 116 -18.46 7.30 1.35
N PRO A 117 -18.86 8.59 1.34
CA PRO A 117 -18.17 9.63 2.12
C PRO A 117 -18.35 9.49 3.64
N ASN A 118 -19.35 8.74 4.10
CA ASN A 118 -19.64 8.57 5.52
C ASN A 118 -18.95 7.35 6.15
N ALA A 119 -18.26 6.53 5.35
CA ALA A 119 -17.58 5.32 5.84
C ALA A 119 -16.26 5.65 6.55
N PHE A 120 -15.75 6.87 6.34
CA PHE A 120 -14.44 7.29 6.85
C PHE A 120 -14.40 8.79 7.14
#